data_1692d2c7898a5bd5034526f9267d1881
#
_entry.id   1692d2c7898a5bd5034526f9267d1881
#
_cell.length_a   1.000
_cell.length_b   1.000
_cell.length_c   1.000
_cell.angle_alpha   90.00
_cell.angle_beta   90.00
_cell.angle_gamma   90.00
#
_symmetry.space_group_name_H-M   'P 1'
#
loop_
_entity.id
_entity.type
_entity.pdbx_description
1 polymer ?
#
loop_
_entity_poly.entity_id
_entity_poly.type
_entity_poly.pdbx_seq_one_letter_code
_entity_poly.pdbx_strand_id
1 'polypeptide(L)'
;MITDRKQRLTICGNHIFTLRENTLSRIRSAKKILIQVPEGFKPCATQVAEAILAKTNDSEVDIDASPNFGSCLLDLEIVREYDLVIHFGHDRYPLWEPPENVAFEDVVYKPELNKEVLEELTRDLKERKLRRVLLYVTQQHKNLYGTIRKFLLMHGITVVNNEGKSLAFGCIYPDIAVLSSSADAVIMVSGGSFHSLGAGISLGGLKPVFKVDPYRCTYVDMTETVRKVLKVRFGKIFLASKASNWLIIAGIAGQYRPDIVSAVKQAIVAKGGKYFIARCMYLTNATLANLDNPHIDSIVVTSCPRLPIDDLSDYHKPVLTPGEALYVLGKHHSYRFPW
;
A
#
# COMPACT_ATOMS: atom_id res chain seq x y z
N MET A 1 17.21 -5.81 23.04
CA MET A 1 16.19 -5.14 22.20
C MET A 1 15.46 -4.16 23.12
N ILE A 2 15.70 -2.88 23.00
CA ILE A 2 14.95 -1.84 23.72
C ILE A 2 13.57 -1.85 23.07
N THR A 3 12.55 -2.36 23.75
CA THR A 3 11.16 -2.22 23.31
C THR A 3 10.86 -0.73 23.36
N ASP A 4 10.79 -0.10 22.18
CA ASP A 4 10.51 1.32 22.03
C ASP A 4 9.08 1.55 22.55
N ARG A 5 8.96 2.02 23.82
CA ARG A 5 7.68 2.21 24.49
C ARG A 5 6.88 3.24 23.73
N LYS A 6 5.67 2.88 23.33
CA LYS A 6 4.73 3.79 22.69
C LYS A 6 3.82 4.42 23.73
N GLN A 7 3.66 5.73 23.62
CA GLN A 7 2.73 6.49 24.45
C GLN A 7 1.56 6.95 23.61
N ARG A 8 0.38 6.98 24.21
CA ARG A 8 -0.80 7.55 23.58
C ARG A 8 -0.63 9.07 23.47
N LEU A 9 -0.81 9.61 22.27
CA LEU A 9 -0.81 11.03 21.99
C LEU A 9 -2.22 11.60 22.12
N THR A 10 -3.14 11.14 21.28
CA THR A 10 -4.53 11.61 21.22
C THR A 10 -5.44 10.52 20.63
N ILE A 11 -6.75 10.75 20.70
CA ILE A 11 -7.77 9.86 20.11
C ILE A 11 -8.57 10.67 19.09
N CYS A 12 -8.79 10.07 17.93
CA CYS A 12 -9.70 10.58 16.92
C CYS A 12 -10.71 9.50 16.53
N GLY A 13 -11.96 9.66 16.91
CA GLY A 13 -12.97 8.62 16.78
C GLY A 13 -12.52 7.31 17.45
N ASN A 14 -12.50 6.24 16.69
CA ASN A 14 -12.07 4.91 17.15
C ASN A 14 -10.56 4.66 16.97
N HIS A 15 -9.75 5.68 16.69
CA HIS A 15 -8.32 5.53 16.46
C HIS A 15 -7.51 6.23 17.54
N ILE A 16 -6.43 5.57 17.93
CA ILE A 16 -5.43 6.10 18.86
C ILE A 16 -4.18 6.45 18.07
N PHE A 17 -3.79 7.70 18.11
CA PHE A 17 -2.47 8.17 17.67
C PHE A 17 -1.47 7.92 18.79
N THR A 18 -0.33 7.33 18.46
CA THR A 18 0.73 7.03 19.44
C THR A 18 2.05 7.65 19.02
N LEU A 19 2.95 7.83 19.97
CA LEU A 19 4.33 8.28 19.74
C LEU A 19 5.30 7.32 20.41
N ARG A 20 6.40 7.02 19.73
CA ARG A 20 7.56 6.33 20.32
C ARG A 20 8.36 7.29 21.20
N GLU A 21 9.06 6.75 22.19
CA GLU A 21 9.90 7.54 23.11
C GLU A 21 10.98 8.34 22.35
N ASN A 22 11.57 7.75 21.34
CA ASN A 22 12.55 8.44 20.48
C ASN A 22 11.92 9.66 19.78
N THR A 23 10.73 9.54 19.24
CA THR A 23 10.02 10.67 18.59
C THR A 23 9.66 11.75 19.61
N LEU A 24 9.25 11.36 20.81
CA LEU A 24 8.99 12.32 21.90
C LEU A 24 10.24 13.13 22.28
N SER A 25 11.41 12.49 22.32
CA SER A 25 12.67 13.19 22.57
C SER A 25 12.99 14.19 21.46
N ARG A 26 12.76 13.83 20.21
CA ARG A 26 12.97 14.71 19.04
C ARG A 26 11.99 15.90 19.02
N ILE A 27 10.73 15.70 19.38
CA ILE A 27 9.72 16.77 19.50
C ILE A 27 10.21 17.88 20.43
N ARG A 28 10.85 17.53 21.58
CA ARG A 28 11.33 18.51 22.56
C ARG A 28 12.48 19.36 22.06
N SER A 29 13.25 18.90 21.10
CA SER A 29 14.41 19.59 20.52
C SER A 29 14.14 20.28 19.19
N ALA A 30 13.10 19.88 18.47
CA ALA A 30 12.75 20.45 17.17
C ALA A 30 12.12 21.84 17.34
N LYS A 31 12.45 22.78 16.47
CA LYS A 31 11.82 24.10 16.37
C LYS A 31 10.68 24.13 15.35
N LYS A 32 10.84 23.40 14.26
CA LYS A 32 9.84 23.28 13.19
C LYS A 32 9.44 21.83 13.02
N ILE A 33 8.16 21.54 13.19
CA ILE A 33 7.59 20.20 13.09
C ILE A 33 6.49 20.19 12.03
N LEU A 34 6.56 19.25 11.08
CA LEU A 34 5.48 18.98 10.12
C LEU A 34 4.74 17.71 10.52
N ILE A 35 3.41 17.78 10.53
CA ILE A 35 2.54 16.62 10.77
C ILE A 35 1.94 16.17 9.44
N GLN A 36 2.11 14.89 9.12
CA GLN A 36 1.48 14.24 7.98
C GLN A 36 0.53 13.14 8.48
N VAL A 37 -0.71 13.18 8.02
CA VAL A 37 -1.73 12.15 8.32
C VAL A 37 -2.37 11.64 7.04
N PRO A 38 -2.76 10.34 6.97
CA PRO A 38 -3.51 9.81 5.83
C PRO A 38 -4.80 10.56 5.56
N GLU A 39 -5.29 10.52 4.33
CA GLU A 39 -6.50 11.25 3.89
C GLU A 39 -7.70 11.06 4.81
N GLY A 40 -7.95 9.83 5.27
CA GLY A 40 -9.04 9.53 6.21
C GLY A 40 -8.91 10.16 7.60
N PHE A 41 -7.72 10.69 7.95
CA PHE A 41 -7.43 11.34 9.23
C PHE A 41 -7.19 12.85 9.13
N LYS A 42 -7.27 13.44 7.96
CA LYS A 42 -7.15 14.91 7.78
C LYS A 42 -8.08 15.72 8.71
N PRO A 43 -9.35 15.31 8.94
CA PRO A 43 -10.20 16.00 9.91
C PRO A 43 -9.67 16.01 11.36
N CYS A 44 -8.76 15.10 11.69
CA CYS A 44 -8.16 15.00 13.02
C CYS A 44 -6.82 15.77 13.13
N ALA A 45 -6.30 16.32 12.05
CA ALA A 45 -4.93 16.85 11.97
C ALA A 45 -4.70 18.00 12.98
N THR A 46 -5.67 18.90 13.16
CA THR A 46 -5.59 20.00 14.14
C THR A 46 -5.51 19.47 15.58
N GLN A 47 -6.32 18.48 15.93
CA GLN A 47 -6.28 17.84 17.25
C GLN A 47 -4.93 17.13 17.48
N VAL A 48 -4.34 16.53 16.44
CA VAL A 48 -3.00 15.93 16.52
C VAL A 48 -1.95 17.02 16.73
N ALA A 49 -2.04 18.14 16.00
CA ALA A 49 -1.15 19.28 16.12
C ALA A 49 -1.18 19.88 17.55
N GLU A 50 -2.35 20.11 18.11
CA GLU A 50 -2.53 20.58 19.48
C GLU A 50 -1.87 19.62 20.50
N ALA A 51 -2.04 18.30 20.31
CA ALA A 51 -1.45 17.31 21.19
C ALA A 51 0.08 17.23 21.06
N ILE A 52 0.66 17.56 19.90
CA ILE A 52 2.12 17.70 19.70
C ILE A 52 2.60 19.00 20.33
N LEU A 53 1.95 20.14 20.09
CA LEU A 53 2.28 21.43 20.69
C LEU A 53 2.36 21.34 22.21
N ALA A 54 1.44 20.62 22.85
CA ALA A 54 1.46 20.40 24.30
C ALA A 54 2.69 19.61 24.81
N LYS A 55 3.53 19.07 23.91
CA LYS A 55 4.76 18.32 24.23
C LYS A 55 6.03 19.04 23.82
N THR A 56 5.91 20.16 23.13
CA THR A 56 7.02 21.02 22.73
C THR A 56 7.31 22.06 23.81
N ASN A 57 8.47 22.69 23.73
CA ASN A 57 8.82 23.83 24.61
C ASN A 57 8.50 25.17 23.93
N ASP A 58 8.83 25.31 22.65
CA ASP A 58 8.66 26.53 21.85
C ASP A 58 8.85 26.14 20.34
N SER A 59 7.95 25.37 19.83
CA SER A 59 8.03 24.85 18.44
C SER A 59 6.86 25.34 17.61
N GLU A 60 7.13 25.58 16.33
CA GLU A 60 6.12 25.72 15.29
C GLU A 60 5.67 24.33 14.82
N VAL A 61 4.37 24.11 14.71
CA VAL A 61 3.80 22.84 14.26
C VAL A 61 2.86 23.09 13.11
N ASP A 62 3.25 22.62 11.91
CA ASP A 62 2.48 22.72 10.68
C ASP A 62 1.81 21.41 10.34
N ILE A 63 0.73 21.52 9.56
CA ILE A 63 -0.04 20.38 9.06
C ILE A 63 0.12 20.30 7.54
N ASP A 64 0.59 19.17 7.04
CA ASP A 64 0.64 18.92 5.61
C ASP A 64 -0.77 18.66 5.06
N ALA A 65 -1.26 19.61 4.27
CA ALA A 65 -2.54 19.52 3.58
C ALA A 65 -2.47 18.71 2.27
N SER A 66 -1.26 18.42 1.76
CA SER A 66 -1.06 17.66 0.52
C SER A 66 -1.59 16.22 0.64
N PRO A 67 -1.97 15.57 -0.46
CA PRO A 67 -2.37 14.17 -0.45
C PRO A 67 -1.31 13.25 0.15
N ASN A 68 -1.69 12.43 1.12
CA ASN A 68 -0.81 11.51 1.83
C ASN A 68 -1.32 10.07 1.70
N PHE A 69 -0.96 9.42 0.59
CA PHE A 69 -1.43 8.07 0.23
C PHE A 69 -0.55 6.95 0.76
N GLY A 70 0.64 7.26 1.29
CA GLY A 70 1.56 6.25 1.81
C GLY A 70 2.96 6.78 2.07
N SER A 71 3.71 6.06 2.88
CA SER A 71 5.09 6.39 3.26
C SER A 71 6.12 6.31 2.10
N CYS A 72 5.71 5.84 0.94
CA CYS A 72 6.53 5.84 -0.27
C CYS A 72 6.53 7.18 -1.01
N LEU A 73 5.64 8.11 -0.67
CA LEU A 73 5.51 9.39 -1.33
C LEU A 73 5.62 10.53 -0.31
N LEU A 74 6.79 11.14 -0.27
CA LEU A 74 7.07 12.32 0.54
C LEU A 74 7.55 13.44 -0.38
N ASP A 75 7.08 14.65 -0.16
CA ASP A 75 7.66 15.84 -0.78
C ASP A 75 8.98 16.19 -0.09
N LEU A 76 10.08 15.86 -0.75
CA LEU A 76 11.41 16.00 -0.17
C LEU A 76 11.84 17.48 -0.04
N GLU A 77 11.27 18.37 -0.84
CA GLU A 77 11.55 19.80 -0.71
C GLU A 77 10.90 20.34 0.56
N ILE A 78 9.61 20.03 0.78
CA ILE A 78 8.91 20.40 2.03
C ILE A 78 9.57 19.74 3.24
N VAL A 79 9.90 18.44 3.18
CA VAL A 79 10.53 17.71 4.29
C VAL A 79 11.83 18.37 4.77
N ARG A 80 12.62 18.96 3.88
CA ARG A 80 13.88 19.65 4.22
C ARG A 80 13.71 20.94 5.01
N GLU A 81 12.53 21.54 4.98
CA GLU A 81 12.25 22.81 5.69
C GLU A 81 11.99 22.61 7.18
N TYR A 82 11.85 21.34 7.64
CA TYR A 82 11.49 21.00 9.01
C TYR A 82 12.60 20.22 9.73
N ASP A 83 12.73 20.46 11.04
CA ASP A 83 13.64 19.69 11.90
C ASP A 83 13.10 18.26 12.13
N LEU A 84 11.78 18.12 12.15
CA LEU A 84 11.09 16.84 12.35
C LEU A 84 9.80 16.78 11.54
N VAL A 85 9.65 15.72 10.77
CA VAL A 85 8.39 15.36 10.10
C VAL A 85 7.82 14.13 10.79
N ILE A 86 6.59 14.22 11.30
CA ILE A 86 5.91 13.09 11.95
C ILE A 86 4.83 12.56 11.00
N HIS A 87 5.12 11.42 10.41
CA HIS A 87 4.25 10.74 9.46
C HIS A 87 3.43 9.67 10.17
N PHE A 88 2.15 9.92 10.38
CA PHE A 88 1.25 9.00 11.07
C PHE A 88 0.58 8.00 10.14
N GLY A 89 0.23 6.84 10.66
CA GLY A 89 -0.69 5.88 10.06
C GLY A 89 -0.17 5.03 8.91
N HIS A 90 1.08 5.22 8.49
CA HIS A 90 1.79 4.33 7.59
C HIS A 90 3.09 3.87 8.22
N ASP A 91 3.44 2.60 8.06
CA ASP A 91 4.77 2.13 8.40
C ASP A 91 5.77 2.53 7.31
N ARG A 92 7.07 2.57 7.68
CA ARG A 92 8.16 2.87 6.75
C ARG A 92 8.11 1.94 5.54
N TYR A 93 8.14 2.53 4.34
CA TYR A 93 8.11 1.78 3.10
C TYR A 93 9.39 0.94 2.94
N PRO A 94 9.30 -0.39 2.75
CA PRO A 94 10.45 -1.29 2.87
C PRO A 94 11.46 -1.19 1.71
N LEU A 95 11.10 -0.52 0.60
CA LEU A 95 11.94 -0.42 -0.59
C LEU A 95 12.61 0.95 -0.75
N TRP A 96 12.57 1.78 0.29
CA TRP A 96 13.15 3.11 0.25
C TRP A 96 13.58 3.59 1.64
N GLU A 97 14.67 4.33 1.68
CA GLU A 97 15.20 4.95 2.87
C GLU A 97 14.76 6.40 2.92
N PRO A 98 13.81 6.78 3.80
CA PRO A 98 13.36 8.16 3.96
C PRO A 98 14.45 9.01 4.64
N PRO A 99 14.37 10.37 4.55
CA PRO A 99 15.24 11.26 5.28
C PRO A 99 15.20 11.00 6.81
N GLU A 100 16.33 11.22 7.48
CA GLU A 100 16.47 10.94 8.92
C GLU A 100 15.54 11.79 9.81
N ASN A 101 15.16 12.97 9.34
CA ASN A 101 14.20 13.84 10.04
C ASN A 101 12.75 13.36 9.95
N VAL A 102 12.44 12.27 9.26
CA VAL A 102 11.10 11.68 9.21
C VAL A 102 10.94 10.59 10.25
N ALA A 103 9.91 10.72 11.09
CA ALA A 103 9.49 9.71 12.06
C ALA A 103 8.14 9.12 11.64
N PHE A 104 8.01 7.79 11.62
CA PHE A 104 6.76 7.09 11.30
C PHE A 104 6.09 6.65 12.58
N GLU A 105 4.86 7.09 12.82
CA GLU A 105 4.12 6.83 14.04
C GLU A 105 2.78 6.15 13.80
N ASP A 106 2.33 5.37 14.78
CA ASP A 106 1.18 4.52 14.61
C ASP A 106 -0.15 5.26 14.82
N VAL A 107 -1.12 4.86 14.01
CA VAL A 107 -2.54 5.10 14.24
C VAL A 107 -3.23 3.75 14.40
N VAL A 108 -3.71 3.44 15.58
CA VAL A 108 -4.24 2.11 15.92
C VAL A 108 -5.75 2.16 16.05
N TYR A 109 -6.45 1.29 15.35
CA TYR A 109 -7.89 1.08 15.51
C TYR A 109 -8.18 0.40 16.84
N LYS A 110 -8.98 1.05 17.70
CA LYS A 110 -9.22 0.64 19.06
C LYS A 110 -10.21 -0.53 19.23
N PRO A 111 -11.37 -0.55 18.51
CA PRO A 111 -12.35 -1.57 18.71
C PRO A 111 -11.82 -2.97 18.43
N GLU A 112 -12.29 -3.93 19.21
CA GLU A 112 -12.06 -5.35 18.95
C GLU A 112 -12.89 -5.81 17.75
N LEU A 113 -12.38 -6.81 17.04
CA LEU A 113 -13.13 -7.43 15.96
C LEU A 113 -14.23 -8.31 16.55
N ASN A 114 -15.45 -8.18 15.99
CA ASN A 114 -16.56 -9.04 16.40
C ASN A 114 -16.22 -10.51 16.17
N LYS A 115 -16.41 -11.32 17.21
CA LYS A 115 -16.11 -12.75 17.22
C LYS A 115 -16.96 -13.53 16.20
N GLU A 116 -18.21 -13.13 15.99
CA GLU A 116 -19.13 -13.74 15.04
C GLU A 116 -18.58 -13.71 13.61
N VAL A 117 -17.94 -12.61 13.19
CA VAL A 117 -17.29 -12.49 11.87
C VAL A 117 -16.19 -13.53 11.70
N LEU A 118 -15.40 -13.77 12.75
CA LEU A 118 -14.33 -14.78 12.71
C LEU A 118 -14.92 -16.21 12.70
N GLU A 119 -16.02 -16.45 13.40
CA GLU A 119 -16.73 -17.73 13.41
C GLU A 119 -17.29 -18.06 12.01
N GLU A 120 -17.95 -17.09 11.37
CA GLU A 120 -18.48 -17.23 10.01
C GLU A 120 -17.37 -17.47 8.99
N LEU A 121 -16.30 -16.65 9.00
CA LEU A 121 -15.14 -16.84 8.14
C LEU A 121 -14.53 -18.24 8.34
N THR A 122 -14.37 -18.65 9.59
CA THR A 122 -13.78 -19.95 9.92
C THR A 122 -14.64 -21.12 9.44
N ARG A 123 -15.96 -21.00 9.51
CA ARG A 123 -16.91 -22.00 8.98
C ARG A 123 -16.76 -22.11 7.45
N ASP A 124 -16.77 -20.99 6.70
CA ASP A 124 -16.59 -20.98 5.25
C ASP A 124 -15.23 -21.59 4.85
N LEU A 125 -14.14 -21.21 5.52
CA LEU A 125 -12.83 -21.80 5.27
C LEU A 125 -12.82 -23.33 5.48
N LYS A 126 -13.50 -23.84 6.52
CA LYS A 126 -13.59 -25.28 6.80
C LYS A 126 -14.42 -26.03 5.75
N GLU A 127 -15.57 -25.50 5.38
CA GLU A 127 -16.44 -26.07 4.35
C GLU A 127 -15.70 -26.20 3.00
N ARG A 128 -14.88 -25.20 2.67
CA ARG A 128 -14.04 -25.18 1.45
C ARG A 128 -12.71 -25.92 1.60
N LYS A 129 -12.44 -26.55 2.75
CA LYS A 129 -11.20 -27.28 3.09
C LYS A 129 -9.93 -26.43 3.03
N LEU A 130 -10.05 -25.13 3.26
CA LEU A 130 -8.94 -24.17 3.32
C LEU A 130 -8.38 -24.14 4.75
N ARG A 131 -7.27 -24.83 4.99
CA ARG A 131 -6.72 -25.07 6.33
C ARG A 131 -5.47 -24.27 6.65
N ARG A 132 -4.80 -23.77 5.62
CA ARG A 132 -3.55 -23.02 5.73
C ARG A 132 -3.72 -21.67 5.07
N VAL A 133 -3.54 -20.60 5.83
CA VAL A 133 -3.81 -19.25 5.34
C VAL A 133 -2.62 -18.32 5.56
N LEU A 134 -2.47 -17.35 4.67
CA LEU A 134 -1.66 -16.16 4.91
C LEU A 134 -2.55 -15.10 5.55
N LEU A 135 -2.10 -14.50 6.63
CA LEU A 135 -2.82 -13.44 7.34
C LEU A 135 -2.06 -12.13 7.19
N TYR A 136 -2.66 -11.15 6.52
CA TYR A 136 -2.12 -9.81 6.40
C TYR A 136 -3.04 -8.79 7.06
N VAL A 137 -2.44 -7.73 7.58
CA VAL A 137 -3.13 -6.62 8.24
C VAL A 137 -2.60 -5.29 7.69
N THR A 138 -3.41 -4.25 7.73
CA THR A 138 -2.90 -2.88 7.52
C THR A 138 -2.31 -2.33 8.81
N GLN A 139 -1.59 -1.23 8.71
CA GLN A 139 -0.94 -0.58 9.85
C GLN A 139 -1.93 -0.29 11.00
N GLN A 140 -3.12 0.22 10.68
CA GLN A 140 -4.16 0.55 11.67
C GLN A 140 -4.71 -0.67 12.42
N HIS A 141 -4.59 -1.86 11.84
CA HIS A 141 -5.16 -3.11 12.37
C HIS A 141 -4.10 -4.10 12.85
N LYS A 142 -2.83 -3.70 12.94
CA LYS A 142 -1.74 -4.61 13.31
C LYS A 142 -1.92 -5.26 14.70
N ASN A 143 -2.59 -4.57 15.62
CA ASN A 143 -2.95 -5.11 16.92
C ASN A 143 -3.91 -6.30 16.86
N LEU A 144 -4.66 -6.47 15.76
CA LEU A 144 -5.60 -7.58 15.58
C LEU A 144 -4.93 -8.88 15.12
N TYR A 145 -3.69 -8.82 14.59
CA TYR A 145 -3.02 -10.01 14.05
C TYR A 145 -2.93 -11.16 15.05
N GLY A 146 -2.43 -10.89 16.25
CA GLY A 146 -2.25 -11.92 17.29
C GLY A 146 -3.56 -12.57 17.72
N THR A 147 -4.61 -11.76 17.90
CA THR A 147 -5.94 -12.23 18.28
C THR A 147 -6.57 -13.11 17.20
N ILE A 148 -6.52 -12.64 15.94
CA ILE A 148 -7.07 -13.40 14.80
C ILE A 148 -6.29 -14.69 14.60
N ARG A 149 -4.96 -14.65 14.63
CA ARG A 149 -4.11 -15.83 14.51
C ARG A 149 -4.44 -16.89 15.57
N LYS A 150 -4.56 -16.46 16.83
CA LYS A 150 -4.93 -17.36 17.94
C LYS A 150 -6.32 -17.97 17.72
N PHE A 151 -7.29 -17.17 17.31
CA PHE A 151 -8.66 -17.63 17.03
C PHE A 151 -8.66 -18.68 15.91
N LEU A 152 -8.02 -18.43 14.79
CA LEU A 152 -7.91 -19.35 13.65
C LEU A 152 -7.27 -20.68 14.07
N LEU A 153 -6.19 -20.61 14.83
CA LEU A 153 -5.48 -21.79 15.32
C LEU A 153 -6.38 -22.67 16.22
N MET A 154 -7.12 -22.08 17.15
CA MET A 154 -8.08 -22.80 18.01
C MET A 154 -9.17 -23.50 17.19
N HIS A 155 -9.45 -23.04 15.98
CA HIS A 155 -10.44 -23.63 15.09
C HIS A 155 -9.81 -24.55 14.00
N GLY A 156 -8.52 -24.91 14.14
CA GLY A 156 -7.82 -25.84 13.26
C GLY A 156 -7.40 -25.22 11.91
N ILE A 157 -7.22 -23.91 11.86
CA ILE A 157 -6.68 -23.18 10.69
C ILE A 157 -5.32 -22.62 11.04
N THR A 158 -4.31 -22.98 10.26
CA THR A 158 -2.92 -22.59 10.47
C THR A 158 -2.60 -21.29 9.70
N VAL A 159 -2.07 -20.29 10.39
CA VAL A 159 -1.49 -19.10 9.76
C VAL A 159 -0.03 -19.37 9.44
N VAL A 160 0.32 -19.29 8.15
CA VAL A 160 1.63 -19.71 7.60
C VAL A 160 2.70 -18.62 7.79
N ASN A 161 2.35 -17.35 7.60
CA ASN A 161 3.28 -16.24 7.84
C ASN A 161 3.34 -15.84 9.31
N ASN A 162 4.44 -15.19 9.71
CA ASN A 162 4.60 -14.66 11.07
C ASN A 162 4.20 -13.18 11.15
N GLU A 163 4.09 -12.66 12.37
CA GLU A 163 3.66 -11.29 12.64
C GLU A 163 4.58 -10.24 12.00
N GLY A 164 5.90 -10.44 12.05
CA GLY A 164 6.88 -9.53 11.45
C GLY A 164 6.78 -9.41 9.92
N LYS A 165 6.03 -10.31 9.26
CA LYS A 165 5.78 -10.35 7.83
C LYS A 165 4.28 -10.32 7.48
N SER A 166 3.49 -9.70 8.34
CA SER A 166 2.03 -9.62 8.19
C SER A 166 1.53 -8.26 7.68
N LEU A 167 2.40 -7.25 7.64
CA LEU A 167 2.00 -5.90 7.26
C LEU A 167 1.90 -5.75 5.75
N ALA A 168 0.73 -5.33 5.27
CA ALA A 168 0.46 -5.09 3.86
C ALA A 168 0.54 -3.60 3.52
N PHE A 169 1.25 -3.28 2.42
CA PHE A 169 1.37 -1.91 1.89
C PHE A 169 0.46 -1.65 0.67
N GLY A 170 -0.39 -2.62 0.30
CA GLY A 170 -1.28 -2.51 -0.87
C GLY A 170 -0.62 -2.83 -2.22
N CYS A 171 0.69 -2.66 -2.33
CA CYS A 171 1.51 -3.10 -3.46
C CYS A 171 2.61 -4.10 -3.04
N ILE A 172 2.88 -4.22 -1.75
CA ILE A 172 3.85 -5.18 -1.20
C ILE A 172 3.14 -6.01 -0.13
N TYR A 173 3.31 -7.32 -0.25
CA TYR A 173 2.85 -8.33 0.70
C TYR A 173 4.05 -9.22 1.01
N PRO A 174 4.67 -9.07 2.19
CA PRO A 174 5.90 -9.79 2.51
C PRO A 174 5.75 -11.31 2.30
N ASP A 175 6.68 -11.88 1.54
CA ASP A 175 6.76 -13.32 1.24
C ASP A 175 5.52 -13.94 0.56
N ILE A 176 4.55 -13.16 0.07
CA ILE A 176 3.30 -13.71 -0.50
C ILE A 176 3.59 -14.68 -1.66
N ALA A 177 4.53 -14.35 -2.53
CA ALA A 177 4.90 -15.19 -3.67
C ALA A 177 5.54 -16.52 -3.24
N VAL A 178 6.38 -16.49 -2.21
CA VAL A 178 7.09 -17.67 -1.68
C VAL A 178 6.14 -18.55 -0.88
N LEU A 179 5.38 -17.96 0.04
CA LEU A 179 4.52 -18.70 0.96
C LEU A 179 3.19 -19.13 0.34
N SER A 180 2.81 -18.59 -0.81
CA SER A 180 1.55 -18.95 -1.47
C SER A 180 1.46 -20.43 -1.84
N SER A 181 2.58 -21.08 -2.16
CA SER A 181 2.61 -22.53 -2.44
C SER A 181 2.21 -23.38 -1.23
N SER A 182 2.45 -22.89 -0.02
CA SER A 182 2.15 -23.56 1.25
C SER A 182 0.84 -23.11 1.91
N ALA A 183 0.11 -22.18 1.28
CA ALA A 183 -1.17 -21.65 1.77
C ALA A 183 -2.31 -21.99 0.81
N ASP A 184 -3.51 -22.19 1.35
CA ASP A 184 -4.73 -22.43 0.58
C ASP A 184 -5.45 -21.12 0.24
N ALA A 185 -5.35 -20.10 1.09
CA ALA A 185 -6.02 -18.81 0.95
C ALA A 185 -5.24 -17.67 1.61
N VAL A 186 -5.68 -16.45 1.35
CA VAL A 186 -5.22 -15.23 2.02
C VAL A 186 -6.36 -14.60 2.80
N ILE A 187 -6.10 -14.19 4.04
CA ILE A 187 -6.98 -13.34 4.84
C ILE A 187 -6.32 -11.96 4.92
N MET A 188 -7.05 -10.93 4.51
CA MET A 188 -6.62 -9.54 4.57
C MET A 188 -7.50 -8.74 5.53
N VAL A 189 -6.93 -8.22 6.60
CA VAL A 189 -7.64 -7.37 7.59
C VAL A 189 -7.43 -5.91 7.21
N SER A 190 -8.47 -5.29 6.67
CA SER A 190 -8.41 -3.90 6.19
C SER A 190 -9.80 -3.32 6.00
N GLY A 191 -9.95 -2.02 6.15
CA GLY A 191 -11.08 -1.27 5.59
C GLY A 191 -10.97 -1.18 4.07
N GLY A 192 -12.11 -1.15 3.38
CA GLY A 192 -12.13 -1.07 1.92
C GLY A 192 -11.56 -2.31 1.20
N SER A 193 -11.47 -2.25 -0.12
CA SER A 193 -11.03 -3.38 -0.97
C SER A 193 -9.60 -3.25 -1.49
N PHE A 194 -8.96 -2.11 -1.32
CA PHE A 194 -7.64 -1.79 -1.89
C PHE A 194 -6.58 -2.86 -1.58
N HIS A 195 -6.37 -3.20 -0.29
CA HIS A 195 -5.34 -4.15 0.12
C HIS A 195 -5.69 -5.60 -0.26
N SER A 196 -6.94 -6.02 -0.07
CA SER A 196 -7.38 -7.38 -0.43
C SER A 196 -7.33 -7.63 -1.95
N LEU A 197 -7.70 -6.63 -2.75
CA LEU A 197 -7.57 -6.70 -4.20
C LEU A 197 -6.10 -6.83 -4.63
N GLY A 198 -5.22 -6.02 -4.07
CA GLY A 198 -3.78 -6.09 -4.35
C GLY A 198 -3.18 -7.45 -4.02
N ALA A 199 -3.55 -8.06 -2.89
CA ALA A 199 -3.12 -9.42 -2.52
C ALA A 199 -3.57 -10.46 -3.56
N GLY A 200 -4.83 -10.38 -4.00
CA GLY A 200 -5.36 -11.29 -5.03
C GLY A 200 -4.68 -11.14 -6.38
N ILE A 201 -4.42 -9.91 -6.80
CA ILE A 201 -3.70 -9.61 -8.05
C ILE A 201 -2.24 -10.08 -7.96
N SER A 202 -1.58 -9.91 -6.81
CA SER A 202 -0.20 -10.40 -6.60
C SER A 202 -0.08 -11.91 -6.75
N LEU A 203 -1.16 -12.63 -6.52
CA LEU A 203 -1.26 -14.09 -6.71
C LEU A 203 -1.83 -14.48 -8.08
N GLY A 204 -2.06 -13.53 -8.99
CA GLY A 204 -2.68 -13.80 -10.30
C GLY A 204 -4.07 -14.43 -10.21
N GLY A 205 -4.79 -14.22 -9.09
CA GLY A 205 -6.11 -14.82 -8.86
C GLY A 205 -6.11 -16.32 -8.58
N LEU A 206 -4.95 -16.94 -8.34
CA LEU A 206 -4.81 -18.39 -8.16
C LEU A 206 -5.27 -18.89 -6.79
N LYS A 207 -5.39 -18.01 -5.80
CA LYS A 207 -5.82 -18.34 -4.45
C LYS A 207 -7.00 -17.46 -4.03
N PRO A 208 -7.96 -17.98 -3.25
CA PRO A 208 -9.01 -17.17 -2.65
C PRO A 208 -8.43 -16.12 -1.72
N VAL A 209 -9.04 -14.94 -1.72
CA VAL A 209 -8.70 -13.85 -0.80
C VAL A 209 -9.95 -13.43 -0.04
N PHE A 210 -9.88 -13.50 1.27
CA PHE A 210 -10.94 -13.06 2.17
C PHE A 210 -10.56 -11.73 2.79
N LYS A 211 -11.38 -10.71 2.58
CA LYS A 211 -11.27 -9.44 3.26
C LYS A 211 -12.04 -9.51 4.59
N VAL A 212 -11.39 -9.20 5.70
CA VAL A 212 -12.04 -8.95 6.99
C VAL A 212 -12.02 -7.45 7.22
N ASP A 213 -13.19 -6.84 7.36
CA ASP A 213 -13.37 -5.41 7.54
C ASP A 213 -13.72 -5.09 9.00
N PRO A 214 -12.77 -4.60 9.83
CA PRO A 214 -13.03 -4.32 11.24
C PRO A 214 -13.99 -3.16 11.49
N TYR A 215 -14.12 -2.23 10.52
CA TYR A 215 -15.03 -1.09 10.64
C TYR A 215 -16.48 -1.47 10.47
N ARG A 216 -16.74 -2.44 9.57
CA ARG A 216 -18.08 -2.92 9.25
C ARG A 216 -18.45 -4.20 9.96
N CYS A 217 -17.50 -4.81 10.66
CA CYS A 217 -17.65 -6.14 11.26
C CYS A 217 -18.19 -7.16 10.25
N THR A 218 -17.56 -7.29 9.09
CA THR A 218 -17.94 -8.23 8.03
C THR A 218 -16.71 -8.88 7.42
N TYR A 219 -16.92 -10.04 6.77
CA TYR A 219 -15.93 -10.57 5.84
C TYR A 219 -16.53 -10.70 4.42
N VAL A 220 -15.68 -10.69 3.41
CA VAL A 220 -16.07 -10.79 2.00
C VAL A 220 -15.07 -11.66 1.26
N ASP A 221 -15.54 -12.63 0.48
CA ASP A 221 -14.73 -13.34 -0.51
C ASP A 221 -14.48 -12.43 -1.72
N MET A 222 -13.22 -12.08 -1.94
CA MET A 222 -12.79 -11.18 -3.01
C MET A 222 -12.48 -11.90 -4.32
N THR A 223 -12.61 -13.23 -4.39
CA THR A 223 -12.13 -14.05 -5.51
C THR A 223 -12.75 -13.60 -6.85
N GLU A 224 -14.06 -13.36 -6.88
CA GLU A 224 -14.73 -12.91 -8.09
C GLU A 224 -14.36 -11.47 -8.48
N THR A 225 -14.18 -10.59 -7.50
CA THR A 225 -13.71 -9.21 -7.73
C THR A 225 -12.31 -9.22 -8.33
N VAL A 226 -11.41 -10.03 -7.79
CA VAL A 226 -10.03 -10.20 -8.32
C VAL A 226 -10.06 -10.71 -9.76
N ARG A 227 -10.88 -11.72 -10.06
CA ARG A 227 -11.03 -12.27 -11.42
C ARG A 227 -11.52 -11.21 -12.42
N LYS A 228 -12.51 -10.41 -12.05
CA LYS A 228 -13.03 -9.32 -12.90
C LYS A 228 -11.93 -8.30 -13.21
N VAL A 229 -11.19 -7.86 -12.20
CA VAL A 229 -10.08 -6.94 -12.41
C VAL A 229 -9.00 -7.55 -13.29
N LEU A 230 -8.59 -8.79 -13.05
CA LEU A 230 -7.60 -9.46 -13.89
C LEU A 230 -8.04 -9.58 -15.36
N LYS A 231 -9.33 -9.83 -15.63
CA LYS A 231 -9.87 -9.82 -17.02
C LYS A 231 -9.63 -8.45 -17.69
N VAL A 232 -9.90 -7.35 -16.99
CA VAL A 232 -9.63 -6.00 -17.49
C VAL A 232 -8.13 -5.81 -17.73
N ARG A 233 -7.29 -6.23 -16.78
CA ARG A 233 -5.83 -6.11 -16.91
C ARG A 233 -5.29 -6.88 -18.12
N PHE A 234 -5.72 -8.12 -18.34
CA PHE A 234 -5.33 -8.89 -19.52
C PHE A 234 -5.82 -8.25 -20.82
N GLY A 235 -6.99 -7.61 -20.82
CA GLY A 235 -7.46 -6.79 -21.95
C GLY A 235 -6.51 -5.63 -22.25
N LYS A 236 -6.07 -4.86 -21.22
CA LYS A 236 -5.08 -3.78 -21.39
C LYS A 236 -3.73 -4.30 -21.88
N ILE A 237 -3.25 -5.43 -21.35
CA ILE A 237 -2.02 -6.12 -21.81
C ILE A 237 -2.14 -6.49 -23.30
N PHE A 238 -3.27 -7.06 -23.70
CA PHE A 238 -3.50 -7.42 -25.10
C PHE A 238 -3.49 -6.20 -26.02
N LEU A 239 -4.12 -5.10 -25.64
CA LEU A 239 -4.08 -3.85 -26.41
C LEU A 239 -2.66 -3.32 -26.52
N ALA A 240 -1.88 -3.36 -25.43
CA ALA A 240 -0.49 -2.90 -25.38
C ALA A 240 0.47 -3.76 -26.20
N SER A 241 0.10 -5.00 -26.59
CA SER A 241 0.96 -5.88 -27.41
C SER A 241 1.29 -5.30 -28.78
N LYS A 242 0.51 -4.35 -29.27
CA LYS A 242 0.68 -3.65 -30.54
C LYS A 242 1.41 -2.30 -30.41
N ALA A 243 1.78 -1.90 -29.18
CA ALA A 243 2.37 -0.62 -28.93
C ALA A 243 3.83 -0.55 -29.41
N SER A 244 4.17 0.53 -30.11
CA SER A 244 5.52 0.87 -30.53
C SER A 244 6.08 2.08 -29.76
N ASN A 245 5.23 3.02 -29.36
CA ASN A 245 5.61 4.24 -28.65
C ASN A 245 5.04 4.23 -27.24
N TRP A 246 5.92 4.30 -26.25
CA TRP A 246 5.59 4.12 -24.86
C TRP A 246 5.85 5.41 -24.04
N LEU A 247 4.92 5.74 -23.14
CA LEU A 247 5.14 6.75 -22.13
C LEU A 247 5.40 6.07 -20.78
N ILE A 248 6.58 6.29 -20.21
CA ILE A 248 6.95 5.78 -18.87
C ILE A 248 6.72 6.89 -17.86
N ILE A 249 5.82 6.69 -16.91
CA ILE A 249 5.60 7.61 -15.80
C ILE A 249 6.44 7.17 -14.61
N ALA A 250 7.48 7.94 -14.30
CA ALA A 250 8.33 7.71 -13.14
C ALA A 250 7.87 8.58 -11.96
N GLY A 251 7.91 8.02 -10.76
CA GLY A 251 7.62 8.72 -9.52
C GLY A 251 8.83 9.48 -8.96
N ILE A 252 8.65 9.95 -7.73
CA ILE A 252 9.68 10.57 -6.91
C ILE A 252 9.80 9.84 -5.57
N ALA A 253 10.78 10.20 -4.76
CA ALA A 253 11.02 9.62 -3.43
C ALA A 253 10.99 8.07 -3.46
N GLY A 254 10.29 7.42 -2.56
CA GLY A 254 10.17 5.96 -2.50
C GLY A 254 9.38 5.33 -3.66
N GLN A 255 8.70 6.13 -4.47
CA GLN A 255 8.06 5.67 -5.71
C GLN A 255 9.01 5.68 -6.91
N TYR A 256 10.20 6.23 -6.80
CA TYR A 256 11.19 6.19 -7.86
C TYR A 256 12.03 4.92 -7.77
N ARG A 257 11.85 4.04 -8.75
CA ARG A 257 12.55 2.77 -8.87
C ARG A 257 13.39 2.78 -10.15
N PRO A 258 14.66 3.26 -10.09
CA PRO A 258 15.52 3.37 -11.27
C PRO A 258 15.81 2.02 -11.92
N ASP A 259 15.89 0.95 -11.15
CA ASP A 259 16.04 -0.42 -11.60
C ASP A 259 14.85 -0.86 -12.49
N ILE A 260 13.63 -0.58 -12.05
CA ILE A 260 12.39 -0.91 -12.78
C ILE A 260 12.26 -0.06 -14.05
N VAL A 261 12.52 1.26 -13.94
CA VAL A 261 12.50 2.16 -15.09
C VAL A 261 13.51 1.67 -16.15
N SER A 262 14.73 1.29 -15.74
CA SER A 262 15.75 0.77 -16.64
C SER A 262 15.33 -0.55 -17.30
N ALA A 263 14.76 -1.48 -16.55
CA ALA A 263 14.27 -2.75 -17.09
C ALA A 263 13.18 -2.55 -18.16
N VAL A 264 12.21 -1.66 -17.90
CA VAL A 264 11.14 -1.34 -18.86
C VAL A 264 11.72 -0.68 -20.12
N LYS A 265 12.62 0.30 -19.97
CA LYS A 265 13.32 0.94 -21.11
C LYS A 265 14.01 -0.09 -22.00
N GLN A 266 14.84 -0.94 -21.41
CA GLN A 266 15.58 -1.98 -22.13
C GLN A 266 14.64 -2.96 -22.84
N ALA A 267 13.52 -3.32 -22.21
CA ALA A 267 12.53 -4.20 -22.82
C ALA A 267 11.86 -3.57 -24.03
N ILE A 268 11.49 -2.29 -23.96
CA ILE A 268 10.90 -1.53 -25.09
C ILE A 268 11.88 -1.47 -26.26
N VAL A 269 13.12 -1.06 -26.00
CA VAL A 269 14.16 -0.95 -27.04
C VAL A 269 14.45 -2.32 -27.69
N ALA A 270 14.52 -3.39 -26.89
CA ALA A 270 14.75 -4.75 -27.40
C ALA A 270 13.63 -5.24 -28.33
N LYS A 271 12.43 -4.66 -28.26
CA LYS A 271 11.30 -4.90 -29.16
C LYS A 271 11.22 -3.90 -30.31
N GLY A 272 12.22 -3.02 -30.47
CA GLY A 272 12.24 -2.00 -31.51
C GLY A 272 11.32 -0.81 -31.24
N GLY A 273 10.77 -0.70 -30.04
CA GLY A 273 9.89 0.40 -29.62
C GLY A 273 10.66 1.65 -29.21
N LYS A 274 9.93 2.78 -29.14
CA LYS A 274 10.40 4.06 -28.61
C LYS A 274 9.76 4.36 -27.27
N TYR A 275 10.46 5.10 -26.41
CA TYR A 275 9.91 5.52 -25.12
C TYR A 275 10.16 7.00 -24.84
N PHE A 276 9.26 7.57 -24.06
CA PHE A 276 9.39 8.89 -23.43
C PHE A 276 9.25 8.71 -21.92
N ILE A 277 9.91 9.55 -21.12
CA ILE A 277 9.82 9.50 -19.66
C ILE A 277 9.26 10.81 -19.15
N ALA A 278 8.17 10.75 -18.41
CA ALA A 278 7.65 11.84 -17.62
C ALA A 278 7.81 11.54 -16.13
N ARG A 279 8.05 12.57 -15.32
CA ARG A 279 8.12 12.47 -13.85
C ARG A 279 7.03 13.31 -13.24
N CYS A 280 6.34 12.75 -12.25
CA CYS A 280 5.35 13.51 -11.48
C CYS A 280 5.27 12.97 -10.06
N MET A 281 4.88 13.83 -9.13
CA MET A 281 4.56 13.47 -7.76
C MET A 281 3.18 12.83 -7.69
N TYR A 282 2.18 13.50 -8.25
CA TYR A 282 0.78 13.06 -8.24
C TYR A 282 0.30 12.81 -9.66
N LEU A 283 0.09 11.55 -10.01
CA LEU A 283 -0.49 11.16 -11.30
C LEU A 283 -2.01 11.02 -11.14
N THR A 284 -2.74 11.82 -11.87
CA THR A 284 -4.19 11.77 -12.00
C THR A 284 -4.61 11.55 -13.45
N ASN A 285 -5.89 11.26 -13.71
CA ASN A 285 -6.42 11.24 -15.07
C ASN A 285 -6.18 12.57 -15.81
N ALA A 286 -6.35 13.71 -15.13
CA ALA A 286 -6.10 15.03 -15.72
C ALA A 286 -4.62 15.24 -16.07
N THR A 287 -3.71 14.89 -15.15
CA THR A 287 -2.25 14.96 -15.41
C THR A 287 -1.87 14.08 -16.59
N LEU A 288 -2.42 12.88 -16.66
CA LEU A 288 -2.13 11.95 -17.75
C LEU A 288 -2.68 12.44 -19.08
N ALA A 289 -3.90 12.97 -19.11
CA ALA A 289 -4.53 13.54 -20.30
C ALA A 289 -3.73 14.72 -20.89
N ASN A 290 -3.10 15.54 -20.04
CA ASN A 290 -2.24 16.65 -20.48
C ASN A 290 -0.92 16.18 -21.12
N LEU A 291 -0.46 14.96 -20.82
CA LEU A 291 0.75 14.36 -21.39
C LEU A 291 0.44 13.50 -22.61
N ASP A 292 -0.80 13.04 -22.72
CA ASP A 292 -1.22 12.11 -23.77
C ASP A 292 -1.37 12.82 -25.12
N ASN A 293 -0.99 12.11 -26.17
CA ASN A 293 -1.10 12.58 -27.55
C ASN A 293 -1.19 11.38 -28.51
N PRO A 294 -1.59 11.58 -29.79
CA PRO A 294 -1.76 10.49 -30.76
C PRO A 294 -0.52 9.63 -31.01
N HIS A 295 0.68 10.11 -30.69
CA HIS A 295 1.93 9.36 -30.89
C HIS A 295 2.24 8.38 -29.76
N ILE A 296 1.52 8.40 -28.64
CA ILE A 296 1.68 7.46 -27.54
C ILE A 296 0.67 6.32 -27.69
N ASP A 297 1.16 5.08 -27.76
CA ASP A 297 0.32 3.91 -27.91
C ASP A 297 -0.04 3.27 -26.56
N SER A 298 0.90 3.29 -25.60
CA SER A 298 0.72 2.66 -24.29
C SER A 298 1.52 3.40 -23.21
N ILE A 299 1.08 3.26 -21.97
CA ILE A 299 1.64 3.96 -20.81
C ILE A 299 2.07 2.92 -19.76
N VAL A 300 3.26 3.12 -19.16
CA VAL A 300 3.74 2.31 -18.04
C VAL A 300 3.92 3.19 -16.83
N VAL A 301 3.21 2.91 -15.74
CA VAL A 301 3.33 3.65 -14.48
C VAL A 301 4.30 2.90 -13.57
N THR A 302 5.53 3.39 -13.48
CA THR A 302 6.58 2.80 -12.62
C THR A 302 6.61 3.45 -11.22
N SER A 303 5.78 4.45 -10.97
CA SER A 303 5.60 5.08 -9.66
C SER A 303 4.76 4.20 -8.74
N CYS A 304 3.49 4.47 -8.60
CA CYS A 304 2.58 3.64 -7.81
C CYS A 304 1.92 2.58 -8.71
N PRO A 305 2.19 1.28 -8.52
CA PRO A 305 1.64 0.23 -9.39
C PRO A 305 0.12 0.03 -9.18
N ARG A 306 -0.46 0.70 -8.19
CA ARG A 306 -1.91 0.66 -7.96
C ARG A 306 -2.68 1.61 -8.89
N LEU A 307 -2.07 2.71 -9.32
CA LEU A 307 -2.73 3.66 -10.23
C LEU A 307 -3.28 3.02 -11.50
N PRO A 308 -2.56 2.15 -12.23
CA PRO A 308 -3.13 1.44 -13.38
C PRO A 308 -4.31 0.54 -13.05
N ILE A 309 -4.39 0.05 -11.82
CA ILE A 309 -5.42 -0.89 -11.35
C ILE A 309 -6.67 -0.16 -10.90
N ASP A 310 -6.50 0.94 -10.14
CA ASP A 310 -7.58 1.66 -9.46
C ASP A 310 -7.98 2.92 -10.24
N ASP A 311 -7.14 3.96 -10.21
CA ASP A 311 -7.50 5.31 -10.67
C ASP A 311 -7.49 5.46 -12.21
N LEU A 312 -6.66 4.68 -12.91
CA LEU A 312 -6.45 4.75 -14.35
C LEU A 312 -6.95 3.52 -15.10
N SER A 313 -7.74 2.67 -14.43
CA SER A 313 -8.26 1.43 -15.03
C SER A 313 -9.08 1.70 -16.29
N ASP A 314 -9.85 2.77 -16.30
CA ASP A 314 -10.77 3.15 -17.37
C ASP A 314 -10.16 4.12 -18.39
N TYR A 315 -8.85 4.45 -18.26
CA TYR A 315 -8.19 5.30 -19.23
C TYR A 315 -8.28 4.70 -20.64
N HIS A 316 -8.53 5.53 -21.65
CA HIS A 316 -8.81 5.05 -23.01
C HIS A 316 -7.64 4.29 -23.67
N LYS A 317 -6.38 4.58 -23.29
CA LYS A 317 -5.19 3.83 -23.70
C LYS A 317 -4.82 2.76 -22.67
N PRO A 318 -4.02 1.76 -23.05
CA PRO A 318 -3.47 0.81 -22.10
C PRO A 318 -2.54 1.51 -21.11
N VAL A 319 -2.90 1.52 -19.83
CA VAL A 319 -2.04 1.95 -18.71
C VAL A 319 -1.65 0.70 -17.93
N LEU A 320 -0.36 0.38 -17.92
CA LEU A 320 0.18 -0.87 -17.39
C LEU A 320 1.01 -0.65 -16.13
N THR A 321 1.04 -1.66 -15.28
CA THR A 321 2.07 -1.80 -14.24
C THR A 321 3.39 -2.23 -14.88
N PRO A 322 4.55 -2.06 -14.21
CA PRO A 322 5.82 -2.54 -14.74
C PRO A 322 5.84 -4.04 -15.05
N GLY A 323 5.28 -4.87 -14.13
CA GLY A 323 5.20 -6.30 -14.33
C GLY A 323 4.39 -6.70 -15.58
N GLU A 324 3.27 -6.00 -15.83
CA GLU A 324 2.44 -6.18 -17.03
C GLU A 324 3.16 -5.74 -18.30
N ALA A 325 3.87 -4.60 -18.24
CA ALA A 325 4.68 -4.13 -19.37
C ALA A 325 5.81 -5.10 -19.70
N LEU A 326 6.53 -5.60 -18.69
CA LEU A 326 7.59 -6.60 -18.89
C LEU A 326 7.04 -7.94 -19.40
N TYR A 327 5.81 -8.30 -19.03
CA TYR A 327 5.13 -9.48 -19.56
C TYR A 327 4.80 -9.32 -21.04
N VAL A 328 4.17 -8.23 -21.46
CA VAL A 328 3.83 -7.99 -22.88
C VAL A 328 5.07 -7.80 -23.75
N LEU A 329 6.15 -7.26 -23.19
CA LEU A 329 7.44 -7.10 -23.86
C LEU A 329 8.29 -8.39 -23.86
N GLY A 330 7.79 -9.49 -23.32
CA GLY A 330 8.41 -10.83 -23.39
C GLY A 330 9.60 -11.01 -22.42
N LYS A 331 9.70 -10.20 -21.38
CA LYS A 331 10.71 -10.34 -20.31
C LYS A 331 10.23 -11.23 -19.17
N HIS A 332 8.92 -11.34 -18.97
CA HIS A 332 8.30 -12.28 -18.04
C HIS A 332 7.51 -13.35 -18.80
N HIS A 333 7.57 -14.58 -18.33
CA HIS A 333 6.83 -15.71 -18.89
C HIS A 333 5.44 -15.92 -18.26
N SER A 334 5.15 -15.18 -17.18
CA SER A 334 3.87 -15.21 -16.47
C SER A 334 3.50 -13.83 -15.99
N TYR A 335 2.21 -13.63 -15.73
CA TYR A 335 1.72 -12.39 -15.10
C TYR A 335 2.42 -12.15 -13.77
N ARG A 336 2.84 -10.92 -13.54
CA ARG A 336 3.44 -10.47 -12.28
C ARG A 336 2.87 -9.12 -11.86
N PHE A 337 2.66 -8.97 -10.57
CA PHE A 337 2.28 -7.72 -9.92
C PHE A 337 3.13 -7.56 -8.66
N PRO A 338 3.66 -6.37 -8.44
CA PRO A 338 3.54 -5.16 -9.27
C PRO A 338 4.64 -5.03 -10.34
N TRP A 339 5.81 -5.69 -10.18
CA TRP A 339 6.98 -5.65 -11.04
C TRP A 339 7.61 -7.01 -11.32
#